data_ee8c2f3947103de2d53fa825c49f7290
#
_entry.id   ee8c2f3947103de2d53fa825c49f7290
#
_cell.length_a   1.000
_cell.length_b   1.000
_cell.length_c   1.000
_cell.angle_alpha   90.00
_cell.angle_beta   90.00
_cell.angle_gamma   90.00
#
_symmetry.space_group_name_H-M   'P 1'
#
loop_
_entity.id
_entity.type
_entity.pdbx_description
1 polymer ?
#
loop_
_entity_poly.entity_id
_entity_poly.type
_entity_poly.pdbx_seq_one_letter_code
_entity_poly.pdbx_strand_id
1 'polypeptide(L)'
;MVSKKKLYAPVKPARSYEEQAQRLFEVHNLRVENADRARHILSTVNYYRLTTYGKHLRRADDPEKFIDGVTLDDLYDLYQFDMGLRHQLLPVLEFFEVQLRAKVSYHLAMTYGSTGYANAANFRLDKASQGMHKNLMNKFRIEVKRLDDLAFVRHHQVKYGGKFPVWAAVELFSFGMLAQLYAILTEDDQWAVSREYRLTPEALSALIAAAVDVRNICAHYTRLYNQPIEDHPILPPDLAAYDSDYVFPTILALKTVAGGHRVYGDMIRGIARLAEDFPQADLALCGFPEDWEDVLKNA
;
A
#
# COMPACT_ATOMS: atom_id res chain seq x y z
N MET A 1 -12.93 -33.82 30.95
CA MET A 1 -12.07 -32.64 30.90
C MET A 1 -12.96 -31.41 30.79
N VAL A 2 -13.07 -30.60 31.84
CA VAL A 2 -13.88 -29.39 31.85
C VAL A 2 -13.08 -28.30 31.12
N SER A 3 -13.58 -27.83 29.99
CA SER A 3 -13.02 -26.72 29.22
C SER A 3 -12.99 -25.47 30.11
N LYS A 4 -11.81 -25.00 30.49
CA LYS A 4 -11.64 -23.72 31.19
C LYS A 4 -12.10 -22.60 30.22
N LYS A 5 -13.30 -22.04 30.44
CA LYS A 5 -13.74 -20.79 29.77
C LYS A 5 -12.67 -19.75 30.05
N LYS A 6 -12.01 -19.25 28.94
CA LYS A 6 -11.13 -18.09 29.02
C LYS A 6 -11.98 -16.89 29.47
N LEU A 7 -11.74 -16.40 30.68
CA LEU A 7 -12.33 -15.13 31.12
C LEU A 7 -11.62 -14.01 30.39
N TYR A 8 -12.35 -13.33 29.53
CA TYR A 8 -11.86 -12.10 28.86
C TYR A 8 -12.12 -10.90 29.77
N ALA A 9 -11.19 -9.93 29.75
CA ALA A 9 -11.40 -8.66 30.42
C ALA A 9 -12.61 -7.92 29.78
N PRO A 10 -13.40 -7.18 30.57
CA PRO A 10 -14.51 -6.38 30.02
C PRO A 10 -13.98 -5.31 29.06
N VAL A 11 -14.77 -5.00 28.03
CA VAL A 11 -14.47 -3.91 27.11
C VAL A 11 -14.46 -2.59 27.86
N LYS A 12 -13.48 -1.73 27.57
CA LYS A 12 -13.36 -0.40 28.19
C LYS A 12 -14.61 0.46 27.88
N PRO A 13 -15.10 1.26 28.83
CA PRO A 13 -16.26 2.13 28.60
C PRO A 13 -15.94 3.23 27.60
N ALA A 14 -16.99 3.77 26.95
CA ALA A 14 -16.89 4.96 26.11
C ALA A 14 -16.48 6.18 26.96
N ARG A 15 -15.79 7.14 26.33
CA ARG A 15 -15.29 8.38 26.96
C ARG A 15 -15.59 9.57 26.06
N SER A 16 -15.94 10.71 26.67
CA SER A 16 -16.03 11.97 25.95
C SER A 16 -14.65 12.42 25.43
N TYR A 17 -14.59 13.42 24.55
CA TYR A 17 -13.32 13.97 24.06
C TYR A 17 -12.51 14.60 25.19
N GLU A 18 -13.15 15.22 26.14
CA GLU A 18 -12.54 15.80 27.33
C GLU A 18 -11.91 14.72 28.22
N GLU A 19 -12.64 13.64 28.48
CA GLU A 19 -12.13 12.48 29.24
C GLU A 19 -10.99 11.75 28.50
N GLN A 20 -11.02 11.74 27.16
CA GLN A 20 -9.92 11.21 26.34
C GLN A 20 -8.67 12.09 26.45
N ALA A 21 -8.81 13.42 26.35
CA ALA A 21 -7.73 14.38 26.50
C ALA A 21 -7.12 14.31 27.91
N GLN A 22 -7.97 14.29 28.95
CA GLN A 22 -7.53 14.13 30.33
C GLN A 22 -6.73 12.83 30.54
N ARG A 23 -7.19 11.72 29.96
CA ARG A 23 -6.48 10.44 30.02
C ARG A 23 -5.13 10.49 29.30
N LEU A 24 -5.02 11.15 28.16
CA LEU A 24 -3.75 11.33 27.46
C LEU A 24 -2.73 12.01 28.36
N PHE A 25 -3.15 13.04 29.08
CA PHE A 25 -2.29 13.76 30.01
C PHE A 25 -1.97 12.93 31.28
N GLU A 26 -2.98 12.48 32.02
CA GLU A 26 -2.80 11.87 33.34
C GLU A 26 -2.16 10.48 33.29
N VAL A 27 -2.54 9.68 32.30
CA VAL A 27 -2.11 8.25 32.23
C VAL A 27 -0.92 8.09 31.28
N HIS A 28 -0.93 8.81 30.15
CA HIS A 28 0.05 8.63 29.10
C HIS A 28 1.13 9.73 29.08
N ASN A 29 1.11 10.69 29.99
CA ASN A 29 2.07 11.79 30.05
C ASN A 29 2.16 12.60 28.74
N LEU A 30 1.06 12.69 27.99
CA LEU A 30 0.99 13.44 26.74
C LEU A 30 0.50 14.86 27.06
N ARG A 31 1.31 15.87 26.77
CA ARG A 31 0.94 17.26 27.05
C ARG A 31 -0.22 17.72 26.15
N VAL A 32 -1.25 18.28 26.77
CA VAL A 32 -2.41 18.89 26.10
C VAL A 32 -2.40 20.38 26.42
N GLU A 33 -2.06 21.21 25.45
CA GLU A 33 -1.86 22.66 25.68
C GLU A 33 -3.18 23.45 25.65
N ASN A 34 -4.13 23.01 24.82
CA ASN A 34 -5.40 23.69 24.61
C ASN A 34 -6.54 22.67 24.51
N ALA A 35 -7.55 22.81 25.36
CA ALA A 35 -8.68 21.90 25.45
C ALA A 35 -9.57 21.91 24.19
N ASP A 36 -9.83 23.08 23.59
CA ASP A 36 -10.63 23.20 22.38
C ASP A 36 -9.90 22.59 21.18
N ARG A 37 -8.59 22.81 21.09
CA ARG A 37 -7.72 22.19 20.09
C ARG A 37 -7.70 20.67 20.24
N ALA A 38 -7.55 20.16 21.46
CA ALA A 38 -7.59 18.73 21.74
C ALA A 38 -8.93 18.10 21.37
N ARG A 39 -10.03 18.77 21.71
CA ARG A 39 -11.38 18.34 21.30
C ARG A 39 -11.52 18.30 19.78
N HIS A 40 -11.03 19.32 19.08
CA HIS A 40 -11.04 19.36 17.61
C HIS A 40 -10.25 18.17 17.04
N ILE A 41 -9.02 17.94 17.47
CA ILE A 41 -8.18 16.83 17.01
C ILE A 41 -8.87 15.48 17.26
N LEU A 42 -9.34 15.22 18.47
CA LEU A 42 -9.97 13.97 18.87
C LEU A 42 -11.33 13.72 18.19
N SER A 43 -12.03 14.77 17.78
CA SER A 43 -13.25 14.67 16.98
C SER A 43 -12.97 14.35 15.50
N THR A 44 -11.76 14.68 15.01
CA THR A 44 -11.35 14.49 13.62
C THR A 44 -10.61 13.15 13.43
N VAL A 45 -9.75 12.79 14.39
CA VAL A 45 -8.95 11.57 14.34
C VAL A 45 -9.22 10.74 15.60
N ASN A 46 -9.61 9.49 15.41
CA ASN A 46 -9.88 8.58 16.52
C ASN A 46 -8.67 8.47 17.46
N TYR A 47 -8.91 8.58 18.76
CA TYR A 47 -7.92 8.45 19.83
C TYR A 47 -6.95 7.26 19.64
N TYR A 48 -7.48 6.08 19.33
CA TYR A 48 -6.68 4.88 19.13
C TYR A 48 -5.74 5.01 17.93
N ARG A 49 -6.22 5.57 16.83
CA ARG A 49 -5.40 5.83 15.63
C ARG A 49 -4.27 6.78 15.96
N LEU A 50 -4.58 7.91 16.60
CA LEU A 50 -3.63 8.98 16.88
C LEU A 50 -2.47 8.50 17.76
N THR A 51 -2.75 7.76 18.83
CA THR A 51 -1.72 7.27 19.77
C THR A 51 -0.76 6.26 19.15
N THR A 52 -1.08 5.66 17.99
CA THR A 52 -0.17 4.74 17.29
C THR A 52 0.99 5.45 16.59
N TYR A 53 0.86 6.75 16.26
CA TYR A 53 1.92 7.52 15.60
C TYR A 53 3.10 7.82 16.52
N GLY A 54 2.87 8.00 17.80
CA GLY A 54 3.91 8.29 18.78
C GLY A 54 4.59 7.07 19.41
N LYS A 55 4.60 5.90 18.78
CA LYS A 55 5.24 4.71 19.37
C LYS A 55 6.73 4.93 19.70
N HIS A 56 7.46 5.61 18.84
CA HIS A 56 8.88 5.92 19.02
C HIS A 56 9.13 7.03 20.05
N LEU A 57 8.09 7.77 20.42
CA LEU A 57 8.10 8.83 21.44
C LEU A 57 7.68 8.30 22.82
N ARG A 58 7.63 6.96 23.01
CA ARG A 58 7.35 6.35 24.30
C ARG A 58 8.61 6.20 25.13
N ARG A 59 8.45 6.27 26.45
CA ARG A 59 9.54 6.02 27.37
C ARG A 59 9.98 4.57 27.33
N ALA A 60 11.28 4.35 27.40
CA ALA A 60 11.84 2.98 27.40
C ALA A 60 11.55 2.23 28.72
N ASP A 61 11.48 2.98 29.85
CA ASP A 61 11.18 2.42 31.19
C ASP A 61 9.68 2.23 31.45
N ASP A 62 8.80 2.95 30.71
CA ASP A 62 7.34 2.83 30.83
C ASP A 62 6.68 3.06 29.44
N PRO A 63 6.49 1.98 28.65
CA PRO A 63 5.90 2.09 27.31
C PRO A 63 4.46 2.59 27.27
N GLU A 64 3.78 2.72 28.40
CA GLU A 64 2.46 3.33 28.49
C GLU A 64 2.53 4.86 28.43
N LYS A 65 3.71 5.46 28.75
CA LYS A 65 3.92 6.90 28.81
C LYS A 65 4.76 7.44 27.67
N PHE A 66 4.46 8.63 27.24
CA PHE A 66 5.30 9.40 26.33
C PHE A 66 6.49 10.03 27.07
N ILE A 67 7.58 10.29 26.37
CA ILE A 67 8.70 11.08 26.88
C ILE A 67 8.23 12.48 27.25
N ASP A 68 8.93 13.12 28.17
CA ASP A 68 8.54 14.46 28.63
C ASP A 68 8.60 15.47 27.51
N GLY A 69 7.59 16.34 27.44
CA GLY A 69 7.48 17.41 26.46
C GLY A 69 6.69 17.05 25.21
N VAL A 70 6.42 15.76 24.94
CA VAL A 70 5.58 15.36 23.78
C VAL A 70 4.16 15.86 23.95
N THR A 71 3.64 16.48 22.91
CA THR A 71 2.30 17.09 22.86
C THR A 71 1.32 16.28 22.02
N LEU A 72 0.03 16.54 22.20
CA LEU A 72 -1.01 16.00 21.33
C LEU A 72 -0.88 16.52 19.90
N ASP A 73 -0.42 17.75 19.72
CA ASP A 73 -0.20 18.35 18.41
C ASP A 73 0.96 17.65 17.68
N ASP A 74 2.03 17.24 18.35
CA ASP A 74 3.10 16.45 17.73
C ASP A 74 2.56 15.15 17.13
N LEU A 75 1.69 14.43 17.84
CA LEU A 75 1.07 13.22 17.30
C LEU A 75 0.13 13.51 16.11
N TYR A 76 -0.55 14.64 16.15
CA TYR A 76 -1.44 15.06 15.08
C TYR A 76 -0.65 15.45 13.82
N ASP A 77 0.47 16.13 14.00
CA ASP A 77 1.37 16.49 12.90
C ASP A 77 1.99 15.25 12.24
N LEU A 78 2.43 14.25 13.04
CA LEU A 78 2.87 12.96 12.50
C LEU A 78 1.76 12.24 11.71
N TYR A 79 0.51 12.31 12.17
CA TYR A 79 -0.64 11.80 11.43
C TYR A 79 -0.85 12.55 10.10
N GLN A 80 -0.74 13.88 10.10
CA GLN A 80 -0.88 14.72 8.90
C GLN A 80 0.25 14.46 7.91
N PHE A 81 1.49 14.34 8.40
CA PHE A 81 2.64 13.94 7.59
C PHE A 81 2.40 12.60 6.89
N ASP A 82 1.98 11.58 7.64
CA ASP A 82 1.68 10.25 7.09
C ASP A 82 0.56 10.29 6.04
N MET A 83 -0.47 11.08 6.29
CA MET A 83 -1.54 11.31 5.31
C MET A 83 -0.98 11.94 4.03
N GLY A 84 -0.14 12.96 4.16
CA GLY A 84 0.55 13.61 3.05
C GLY A 84 1.46 12.64 2.28
N LEU A 85 2.28 11.85 2.99
CA LEU A 85 3.17 10.86 2.38
C LEU A 85 2.39 9.83 1.55
N ARG A 86 1.31 9.27 2.09
CA ARG A 86 0.44 8.34 1.36
C ARG A 86 -0.15 8.98 0.09
N HIS A 87 -0.53 10.25 0.14
CA HIS A 87 -1.04 10.98 -1.03
C HIS A 87 0.03 11.22 -2.09
N GLN A 88 1.32 11.41 -1.70
CA GLN A 88 2.40 11.52 -2.69
C GLN A 88 2.68 10.19 -3.40
N LEU A 89 2.49 9.06 -2.74
CA LEU A 89 2.76 7.74 -3.29
C LEU A 89 1.65 7.22 -4.23
N LEU A 90 0.39 7.53 -3.94
CA LEU A 90 -0.74 7.00 -4.69
C LEU A 90 -0.65 7.24 -6.21
N PRO A 91 -0.29 8.43 -6.74
CA PRO A 91 -0.21 8.65 -8.19
C PRO A 91 0.85 7.80 -8.90
N VAL A 92 1.98 7.53 -8.25
CA VAL A 92 3.04 6.68 -8.81
C VAL A 92 2.62 5.22 -8.81
N LEU A 93 1.97 4.77 -7.75
CA LEU A 93 1.42 3.42 -7.63
C LEU A 93 0.29 3.17 -8.64
N GLU A 94 -0.60 4.14 -8.83
CA GLU A 94 -1.64 4.11 -9.87
C GLU A 94 -1.01 4.03 -11.26
N PHE A 95 0.00 4.86 -11.54
CA PHE A 95 0.70 4.84 -12.81
C PHE A 95 1.29 3.47 -13.11
N PHE A 96 1.95 2.83 -12.14
CA PHE A 96 2.48 1.47 -12.28
C PHE A 96 1.36 0.43 -12.47
N GLU A 97 0.30 0.49 -11.68
CA GLU A 97 -0.85 -0.41 -11.78
C GLU A 97 -1.47 -0.36 -13.19
N VAL A 98 -1.70 0.84 -13.74
CA VAL A 98 -2.28 1.04 -15.09
C VAL A 98 -1.34 0.53 -16.18
N GLN A 99 -0.05 0.81 -16.09
CA GLN A 99 0.94 0.27 -17.02
C GLN A 99 0.98 -1.26 -17.01
N LEU A 100 0.98 -1.87 -15.82
CA LEU A 100 1.01 -3.32 -15.69
C LEU A 100 -0.24 -3.96 -16.31
N ARG A 101 -1.44 -3.37 -16.10
CA ARG A 101 -2.68 -3.81 -16.76
C ARG A 101 -2.51 -3.82 -18.28
N ALA A 102 -2.02 -2.73 -18.84
CA ALA A 102 -1.84 -2.59 -20.28
C ALA A 102 -0.87 -3.64 -20.82
N LYS A 103 0.31 -3.80 -20.21
CA LYS A 103 1.35 -4.73 -20.69
C LYS A 103 0.93 -6.19 -20.56
N VAL A 104 0.38 -6.60 -19.41
CA VAL A 104 -0.09 -7.98 -19.19
C VAL A 104 -1.25 -8.32 -20.12
N SER A 105 -2.23 -7.42 -20.25
CA SER A 105 -3.38 -7.67 -21.13
C SER A 105 -2.99 -7.73 -22.60
N TYR A 106 -2.09 -6.85 -23.05
CA TYR A 106 -1.56 -6.88 -24.41
C TYR A 106 -0.83 -8.19 -24.69
N HIS A 107 0.09 -8.61 -23.83
CA HIS A 107 0.84 -9.84 -23.97
C HIS A 107 -0.10 -11.06 -24.06
N LEU A 108 -1.03 -11.20 -23.11
CA LEU A 108 -1.98 -12.31 -23.11
C LEU A 108 -2.89 -12.33 -24.35
N ALA A 109 -3.32 -11.14 -24.81
CA ALA A 109 -4.15 -11.03 -26.01
C ALA A 109 -3.41 -11.49 -27.28
N MET A 110 -2.13 -11.11 -27.42
CA MET A 110 -1.31 -11.47 -28.57
C MET A 110 -0.89 -12.94 -28.56
N THR A 111 -0.67 -13.52 -27.39
CA THR A 111 -0.21 -14.91 -27.25
C THR A 111 -1.36 -15.92 -27.28
N TYR A 112 -2.46 -15.65 -26.58
CA TYR A 112 -3.55 -16.60 -26.34
C TYR A 112 -4.91 -16.14 -26.87
N GLY A 113 -4.96 -15.01 -27.56
CA GLY A 113 -6.20 -14.39 -28.04
C GLY A 113 -7.00 -13.67 -26.96
N SER A 114 -8.04 -12.98 -27.37
CA SER A 114 -8.81 -12.06 -26.52
C SER A 114 -9.37 -12.67 -25.24
N THR A 115 -9.68 -13.96 -25.21
CA THR A 115 -10.28 -14.64 -24.06
C THR A 115 -9.38 -15.71 -23.44
N GLY A 116 -8.12 -15.79 -23.89
CA GLY A 116 -7.16 -16.82 -23.47
C GLY A 116 -6.89 -16.81 -21.94
N TYR A 117 -7.03 -15.65 -21.28
CA TYR A 117 -6.90 -15.54 -19.83
C TYR A 117 -7.90 -16.39 -19.04
N ALA A 118 -9.03 -16.77 -19.63
CA ALA A 118 -10.03 -17.61 -18.97
C ALA A 118 -9.70 -19.12 -19.05
N ASN A 119 -8.74 -19.51 -19.89
CA ASN A 119 -8.32 -20.91 -20.05
C ASN A 119 -7.13 -21.21 -19.13
N ALA A 120 -7.36 -22.02 -18.10
CA ALA A 120 -6.34 -22.42 -17.14
C ALA A 120 -5.11 -23.11 -17.75
N ALA A 121 -5.25 -23.75 -18.92
CA ALA A 121 -4.14 -24.40 -19.62
C ALA A 121 -3.08 -23.42 -20.17
N ASN A 122 -3.39 -22.13 -20.26
CA ASN A 122 -2.47 -21.09 -20.70
C ASN A 122 -1.57 -20.56 -19.57
N PHE A 123 -1.65 -21.13 -18.38
CA PHE A 123 -0.93 -20.73 -17.18
C PHE A 123 -0.11 -21.88 -16.62
N ARG A 124 0.73 -21.65 -15.61
CA ARG A 124 1.46 -22.71 -14.93
C ARG A 124 0.55 -23.85 -14.51
N LEU A 125 0.97 -25.08 -14.81
CA LEU A 125 0.14 -26.28 -14.63
C LEU A 125 0.26 -26.92 -13.24
N ASP A 126 1.08 -26.35 -12.34
CA ASP A 126 1.16 -26.82 -10.97
C ASP A 126 -0.16 -26.58 -10.22
N LYS A 127 -0.41 -27.40 -9.19
CA LYS A 127 -1.68 -27.40 -8.45
C LYS A 127 -1.99 -26.05 -7.78
N ALA A 128 -0.96 -25.34 -7.30
CA ALA A 128 -1.14 -24.04 -6.64
C ALA A 128 -1.58 -22.98 -7.65
N SER A 129 -0.89 -22.88 -8.80
CA SER A 129 -1.21 -21.94 -9.88
C SER A 129 -2.59 -22.19 -10.46
N GLN A 130 -2.97 -23.46 -10.69
CA GLN A 130 -4.32 -23.81 -11.16
C GLN A 130 -5.41 -23.47 -10.14
N GLY A 131 -5.13 -23.66 -8.85
CA GLY A 131 -6.02 -23.21 -7.75
C GLY A 131 -6.16 -21.69 -7.71
N MET A 132 -5.06 -20.97 -7.91
CA MET A 132 -5.03 -19.49 -7.94
C MET A 132 -5.79 -18.95 -9.15
N HIS A 133 -5.62 -19.55 -10.35
CA HIS A 133 -6.39 -19.20 -11.55
C HIS A 133 -7.90 -19.35 -11.31
N LYS A 134 -8.32 -20.50 -10.77
CA LYS A 134 -9.74 -20.73 -10.42
C LYS A 134 -10.28 -19.66 -9.47
N ASN A 135 -9.52 -19.32 -8.45
CA ASN A 135 -9.89 -18.28 -7.49
C ASN A 135 -9.98 -16.89 -8.15
N LEU A 136 -9.00 -16.53 -8.99
CA LEU A 136 -8.98 -15.31 -9.77
C LEU A 136 -10.24 -15.17 -10.65
N MET A 137 -10.60 -16.24 -11.37
CA MET A 137 -11.80 -16.25 -12.21
C MET A 137 -13.10 -16.15 -11.39
N ASN A 138 -13.12 -16.69 -10.17
CA ASN A 138 -14.26 -16.51 -9.27
C ASN A 138 -14.37 -15.08 -8.77
N LYS A 139 -13.26 -14.45 -8.35
CA LYS A 139 -13.21 -13.03 -7.98
C LYS A 139 -13.69 -12.14 -9.15
N PHE A 140 -13.19 -12.40 -10.36
CA PHE A 140 -13.62 -11.67 -11.55
C PHE A 140 -15.13 -11.73 -11.77
N ARG A 141 -15.75 -12.93 -11.64
CA ARG A 141 -17.21 -13.07 -11.77
C ARG A 141 -17.98 -12.29 -10.69
N ILE A 142 -17.43 -12.20 -9.48
CA ILE A 142 -18.02 -11.40 -8.38
C ILE A 142 -17.93 -9.92 -8.75
N GLU A 143 -16.79 -9.44 -9.26
CA GLU A 143 -16.62 -8.04 -9.68
C GLU A 143 -17.55 -7.67 -10.86
N VAL A 144 -17.70 -8.55 -11.85
CA VAL A 144 -18.66 -8.36 -12.95
C VAL A 144 -20.09 -8.17 -12.43
N LYS A 145 -20.49 -8.93 -11.40
CA LYS A 145 -21.81 -8.77 -10.78
C LYS A 145 -21.93 -7.50 -9.95
N ARG A 146 -20.88 -7.16 -9.21
CA ARG A 146 -20.83 -5.96 -8.35
C ARG A 146 -20.91 -4.67 -9.17
N LEU A 147 -20.35 -4.69 -10.38
CA LEU A 147 -20.18 -3.55 -11.28
C LEU A 147 -21.07 -3.63 -12.52
N ASP A 148 -22.20 -4.34 -12.43
CA ASP A 148 -23.12 -4.58 -13.56
C ASP A 148 -23.81 -3.30 -14.08
N ASP A 149 -23.83 -2.24 -13.28
CA ASP A 149 -24.31 -0.90 -13.68
C ASP A 149 -23.33 -0.14 -14.59
N LEU A 150 -22.06 -0.52 -14.62
CA LEU A 150 -21.08 0.13 -15.50
C LEU A 150 -21.43 -0.13 -16.98
N ALA A 151 -21.45 0.92 -17.77
CA ALA A 151 -21.87 0.86 -19.18
C ALA A 151 -21.09 -0.18 -20.00
N PHE A 152 -19.76 -0.28 -19.79
CA PHE A 152 -18.95 -1.25 -20.51
C PHE A 152 -19.20 -2.70 -20.04
N VAL A 153 -19.48 -2.91 -18.75
CA VAL A 153 -19.82 -4.23 -18.21
C VAL A 153 -21.13 -4.71 -18.82
N ARG A 154 -22.17 -3.87 -18.78
CA ARG A 154 -23.47 -4.14 -19.40
C ARG A 154 -23.36 -4.41 -20.91
N HIS A 155 -22.52 -3.64 -21.61
CA HIS A 155 -22.24 -3.86 -23.02
C HIS A 155 -21.72 -5.27 -23.28
N HIS A 156 -20.74 -5.74 -22.50
CA HIS A 156 -20.19 -7.07 -22.68
C HIS A 156 -21.18 -8.19 -22.30
N GLN A 157 -22.00 -7.95 -21.28
CA GLN A 157 -23.05 -8.91 -20.91
C GLN A 157 -24.09 -9.07 -22.02
N VAL A 158 -24.59 -7.98 -22.56
CA VAL A 158 -25.68 -7.98 -23.56
C VAL A 158 -25.16 -8.40 -24.93
N LYS A 159 -24.07 -7.80 -25.39
CA LYS A 159 -23.59 -8.00 -26.76
C LYS A 159 -22.75 -9.27 -26.93
N TYR A 160 -21.97 -9.65 -25.92
CA TYR A 160 -21.02 -10.74 -26.02
C TYR A 160 -21.32 -11.91 -25.06
N GLY A 161 -22.54 -11.95 -24.50
CA GLY A 161 -22.97 -13.04 -23.63
C GLY A 161 -22.13 -13.19 -22.37
N GLY A 162 -21.64 -12.08 -21.81
CA GLY A 162 -20.79 -12.05 -20.62
C GLY A 162 -19.32 -12.44 -20.87
N LYS A 163 -18.90 -12.54 -22.12
CA LYS A 163 -17.48 -12.72 -22.48
C LYS A 163 -16.79 -11.37 -22.53
N PHE A 164 -15.68 -11.24 -21.82
CA PHE A 164 -14.85 -10.04 -21.79
C PHE A 164 -13.53 -10.34 -22.51
N PRO A 165 -13.07 -9.49 -23.42
CA PRO A 165 -11.70 -9.58 -23.90
C PRO A 165 -10.76 -9.17 -22.74
N VAL A 166 -9.53 -9.70 -22.74
CA VAL A 166 -8.58 -9.53 -21.63
C VAL A 166 -8.36 -8.06 -21.27
N TRP A 167 -8.26 -7.17 -22.25
CA TRP A 167 -8.09 -5.71 -22.03
C TRP A 167 -9.29 -5.05 -21.36
N ALA A 168 -10.48 -5.63 -21.42
CA ALA A 168 -11.64 -5.17 -20.67
C ALA A 168 -11.79 -5.91 -19.32
N ALA A 169 -11.37 -7.18 -19.25
CA ALA A 169 -11.44 -7.96 -18.03
C ALA A 169 -10.49 -7.42 -16.95
N VAL A 170 -9.26 -7.01 -17.32
CA VAL A 170 -8.27 -6.47 -16.38
C VAL A 170 -8.69 -5.13 -15.76
N GLU A 171 -9.62 -4.37 -16.39
CA GLU A 171 -10.16 -3.15 -15.80
C GLU A 171 -11.06 -3.44 -14.58
N LEU A 172 -11.55 -4.67 -14.46
CA LEU A 172 -12.31 -5.12 -13.29
C LEU A 172 -11.43 -5.82 -12.24
N PHE A 173 -10.14 -5.97 -12.51
CA PHE A 173 -9.22 -6.59 -11.55
C PHE A 173 -8.74 -5.54 -10.54
N SER A 174 -8.74 -5.88 -9.25
CA SER A 174 -7.96 -5.11 -8.28
C SER A 174 -6.45 -5.27 -8.56
N PHE A 175 -5.62 -4.40 -8.01
CA PHE A 175 -4.16 -4.54 -8.16
C PHE A 175 -3.67 -5.90 -7.63
N GLY A 176 -4.21 -6.38 -6.49
CA GLY A 176 -3.92 -7.71 -5.98
C GLY A 176 -4.37 -8.85 -6.92
N MET A 177 -5.48 -8.68 -7.66
CA MET A 177 -5.88 -9.65 -8.70
C MET A 177 -4.92 -9.63 -9.89
N LEU A 178 -4.42 -8.46 -10.28
CA LEU A 178 -3.41 -8.32 -11.33
C LEU A 178 -2.09 -8.96 -10.93
N ALA A 179 -1.67 -8.78 -9.67
CA ALA A 179 -0.51 -9.46 -9.09
C ALA A 179 -0.66 -11.00 -9.14
N GLN A 180 -1.83 -11.51 -8.75
CA GLN A 180 -2.14 -12.94 -8.85
C GLN A 180 -2.10 -13.45 -10.30
N LEU A 181 -2.62 -12.67 -11.25
CA LEU A 181 -2.55 -13.01 -12.69
C LEU A 181 -1.10 -13.10 -13.15
N TYR A 182 -0.25 -12.11 -12.82
CA TYR A 182 1.18 -12.13 -13.17
C TYR A 182 1.90 -13.34 -12.56
N ALA A 183 1.64 -13.64 -11.29
CA ALA A 183 2.30 -14.73 -10.57
C ALA A 183 2.06 -16.12 -11.16
N ILE A 184 0.91 -16.34 -11.81
CA ILE A 184 0.56 -17.63 -12.43
C ILE A 184 0.91 -17.72 -13.92
N LEU A 185 1.42 -16.67 -14.55
CA LEU A 185 1.93 -16.71 -15.92
C LEU A 185 2.99 -17.79 -16.07
N THR A 186 3.14 -18.36 -17.25
CA THR A 186 4.28 -19.21 -17.56
C THR A 186 5.59 -18.43 -17.40
N GLU A 187 6.71 -19.12 -17.28
CA GLU A 187 8.01 -18.46 -17.16
C GLU A 187 8.32 -17.60 -18.39
N ASP A 188 8.01 -18.10 -19.59
CA ASP A 188 8.20 -17.36 -20.84
C ASP A 188 7.35 -16.10 -20.90
N ASP A 189 6.09 -16.17 -20.43
CA ASP A 189 5.20 -15.01 -20.36
C ASP A 189 5.67 -13.99 -19.34
N GLN A 190 6.15 -14.43 -18.17
CA GLN A 190 6.73 -13.55 -17.17
C GLN A 190 7.97 -12.83 -17.71
N TRP A 191 8.85 -13.53 -18.42
CA TRP A 191 10.00 -12.93 -19.10
C TRP A 191 9.57 -11.93 -20.16
N ALA A 192 8.54 -12.22 -20.95
CA ALA A 192 8.04 -11.29 -21.96
C ALA A 192 7.55 -9.97 -21.34
N VAL A 193 6.81 -10.05 -20.23
CA VAL A 193 6.29 -8.85 -19.54
C VAL A 193 7.42 -8.11 -18.78
N SER A 194 8.30 -8.83 -18.07
CA SER A 194 9.34 -8.20 -17.23
C SER A 194 10.40 -7.45 -18.03
N ARG A 195 10.74 -7.92 -19.25
CA ARG A 195 11.65 -7.25 -20.18
C ARG A 195 11.18 -5.84 -20.57
N GLU A 196 9.87 -5.62 -20.62
CA GLU A 196 9.29 -4.29 -20.87
C GLU A 196 9.65 -3.25 -19.79
N TYR A 197 10.03 -3.74 -18.61
CA TYR A 197 10.52 -2.97 -17.48
C TYR A 197 12.03 -3.08 -17.25
N ARG A 198 12.73 -3.84 -18.11
CA ARG A 198 14.18 -4.16 -17.96
C ARG A 198 14.48 -4.86 -16.61
N LEU A 199 13.54 -5.66 -16.14
CA LEU A 199 13.63 -6.44 -14.90
C LEU A 199 13.63 -7.94 -15.19
N THR A 200 14.12 -8.73 -14.24
CA THR A 200 13.88 -10.18 -14.23
C THR A 200 12.44 -10.47 -13.77
N PRO A 201 11.88 -11.65 -14.08
CA PRO A 201 10.57 -12.06 -13.57
C PRO A 201 10.45 -11.95 -12.05
N GLU A 202 11.50 -12.35 -11.32
CA GLU A 202 11.54 -12.32 -9.86
C GLU A 202 11.53 -10.89 -9.35
N ALA A 203 12.34 -9.99 -9.94
CA ALA A 203 12.41 -8.59 -9.53
C ALA A 203 11.08 -7.86 -9.81
N LEU A 204 10.44 -8.13 -10.97
CA LEU A 204 9.13 -7.57 -11.26
C LEU A 204 8.05 -8.14 -10.33
N SER A 205 8.09 -9.44 -10.02
CA SER A 205 7.15 -10.06 -9.08
C SER A 205 7.25 -9.43 -7.69
N ALA A 206 8.47 -9.25 -7.18
CA ALA A 206 8.73 -8.61 -5.89
C ALA A 206 8.27 -7.14 -5.88
N LEU A 207 8.55 -6.39 -6.95
CA LEU A 207 8.08 -5.00 -7.08
C LEU A 207 6.55 -4.91 -7.13
N ILE A 208 5.88 -5.82 -7.84
CA ILE A 208 4.41 -5.86 -7.88
C ILE A 208 3.85 -6.13 -6.49
N ALA A 209 4.41 -7.10 -5.74
CA ALA A 209 3.95 -7.43 -4.39
C ALA A 209 4.11 -6.23 -3.45
N ALA A 210 5.29 -5.62 -3.40
CA ALA A 210 5.57 -4.43 -2.60
C ALA A 210 4.67 -3.23 -2.97
N ALA A 211 4.45 -3.00 -4.27
CA ALA A 211 3.57 -1.94 -4.74
C ALA A 211 2.09 -2.19 -4.36
N VAL A 212 1.62 -3.44 -4.40
CA VAL A 212 0.26 -3.82 -3.94
C VAL A 212 0.11 -3.55 -2.45
N ASP A 213 1.09 -3.93 -1.63
CA ASP A 213 1.06 -3.72 -0.18
C ASP A 213 1.04 -2.22 0.16
N VAL A 214 1.98 -1.44 -0.38
CA VAL A 214 2.03 0.02 -0.16
C VAL A 214 0.75 0.70 -0.67
N ARG A 215 0.23 0.32 -1.85
CA ARG A 215 -1.02 0.89 -2.37
C ARG A 215 -2.20 0.58 -1.45
N ASN A 216 -2.28 -0.64 -0.91
CA ASN A 216 -3.35 -1.01 0.00
C ASN A 216 -3.24 -0.23 1.33
N ILE A 217 -2.04 -0.05 1.88
CA ILE A 217 -1.78 0.81 3.04
C ILE A 217 -2.29 2.23 2.76
N CYS A 218 -1.93 2.80 1.61
CA CYS A 218 -2.33 4.16 1.21
C CYS A 218 -3.86 4.28 1.03
N ALA A 219 -4.48 3.36 0.27
CA ALA A 219 -5.90 3.41 -0.09
C ALA A 219 -6.84 3.10 1.09
N HIS A 220 -6.40 2.28 2.05
CA HIS A 220 -7.19 1.93 3.24
C HIS A 220 -6.86 2.80 4.45
N TYR A 221 -6.10 3.89 4.27
CA TYR A 221 -5.75 4.84 5.33
C TYR A 221 -5.01 4.19 6.50
N THR A 222 -4.29 3.08 6.27
CA THR A 222 -3.45 2.42 7.25
C THR A 222 -2.18 3.27 7.46
N ARG A 223 -1.60 3.23 8.65
CA ARG A 223 -0.39 3.98 8.95
C ARG A 223 0.78 3.43 8.13
N LEU A 224 1.53 4.33 7.49
CA LEU A 224 2.75 4.06 6.75
C LEU A 224 3.99 4.52 7.53
N TYR A 225 3.90 5.67 8.22
CA TYR A 225 4.98 6.24 9.03
C TYR A 225 5.42 5.30 10.15
N ASN A 226 6.72 5.01 10.22
CA ASN A 226 7.30 4.10 11.20
C ASN A 226 6.55 2.76 11.29
N GLN A 227 6.26 2.19 10.13
CA GLN A 227 5.57 0.91 9.99
C GLN A 227 6.33 0.02 9.00
N PRO A 228 6.82 -1.14 9.42
CA PRO A 228 7.36 -2.13 8.49
C PRO A 228 6.31 -2.57 7.46
N ILE A 229 6.77 -2.81 6.25
CA ILE A 229 6.00 -3.32 5.11
C ILE A 229 6.24 -4.81 5.01
N GLU A 230 5.25 -5.58 4.58
CA GLU A 230 5.36 -7.05 4.52
C GLU A 230 6.14 -7.51 3.28
N ASP A 231 5.83 -6.92 2.13
CA ASP A 231 6.43 -7.29 0.84
C ASP A 231 7.52 -6.28 0.45
N HIS A 232 8.69 -6.77 0.06
CA HIS A 232 9.86 -5.95 -0.31
C HIS A 232 10.24 -6.14 -1.77
N PRO A 233 10.65 -5.07 -2.49
CA PRO A 233 11.22 -5.20 -3.82
C PRO A 233 12.63 -5.81 -3.74
N ILE A 234 13.07 -6.43 -4.83
CA ILE A 234 14.47 -6.82 -5.00
C ILE A 234 15.20 -5.63 -5.61
N LEU A 235 16.08 -5.00 -4.83
CA LEU A 235 16.94 -3.92 -5.30
C LEU A 235 18.16 -4.49 -6.05
N PRO A 236 18.68 -3.77 -7.07
CA PRO A 236 19.91 -4.12 -7.71
C PRO A 236 21.11 -4.00 -6.72
N PRO A 237 22.23 -4.71 -6.96
CA PRO A 237 23.34 -4.78 -6.00
C PRO A 237 23.96 -3.43 -5.59
N ASP A 238 23.98 -2.47 -6.48
CA ASP A 238 24.46 -1.11 -6.26
C ASP A 238 23.54 -0.27 -5.37
N LEU A 239 22.29 -0.69 -5.22
CA LEU A 239 21.29 -0.06 -4.36
C LEU A 239 20.97 -0.88 -3.10
N ALA A 240 21.63 -2.03 -2.89
CA ALA A 240 21.35 -2.92 -1.75
C ALA A 240 21.58 -2.24 -0.38
N ALA A 241 22.39 -1.20 -0.30
CA ALA A 241 22.58 -0.42 0.94
C ALA A 241 21.31 0.31 1.41
N TYR A 242 20.34 0.51 0.53
CA TYR A 242 19.05 1.17 0.82
C TYR A 242 17.93 0.19 1.15
N ASP A 243 18.24 -1.12 1.22
CA ASP A 243 17.26 -2.12 1.59
C ASP A 243 16.89 -1.99 3.08
N SER A 244 15.60 -2.02 3.36
CA SER A 244 15.06 -1.92 4.72
C SER A 244 13.61 -2.43 4.77
N ASP A 245 13.10 -2.69 5.96
CA ASP A 245 11.71 -3.14 6.17
C ASP A 245 10.67 -2.02 5.97
N TYR A 246 11.07 -0.83 5.53
CA TYR A 246 10.19 0.34 5.41
C TYR A 246 9.88 0.68 3.93
N VAL A 247 9.15 1.80 3.72
CA VAL A 247 8.62 2.15 2.40
C VAL A 247 9.67 2.62 1.39
N PHE A 248 10.82 3.12 1.84
CA PHE A 248 11.81 3.72 0.95
C PHE A 248 12.32 2.79 -0.17
N PRO A 249 12.66 1.51 0.08
CA PRO A 249 13.05 0.58 -0.99
C PRO A 249 11.99 0.46 -2.09
N THR A 250 10.70 0.46 -1.73
CA THR A 250 9.61 0.41 -2.71
C THR A 250 9.55 1.69 -3.54
N ILE A 251 9.73 2.87 -2.92
CA ILE A 251 9.80 4.15 -3.62
C ILE A 251 10.97 4.15 -4.62
N LEU A 252 12.13 3.68 -4.17
CA LEU A 252 13.32 3.59 -5.00
C LEU A 252 13.12 2.63 -6.20
N ALA A 253 12.57 1.45 -5.97
CA ALA A 253 12.29 0.48 -7.02
C ALA A 253 11.25 0.96 -8.05
N LEU A 254 10.26 1.76 -7.62
CA LEU A 254 9.28 2.38 -8.51
C LEU A 254 9.92 3.33 -9.55
N LYS A 255 11.17 3.79 -9.36
CA LYS A 255 11.92 4.54 -10.36
C LYS A 255 12.08 3.76 -11.66
N THR A 256 12.28 2.45 -11.59
CA THR A 256 12.44 1.59 -12.78
C THR A 256 11.20 1.66 -13.69
N VAL A 257 10.02 1.84 -13.13
CA VAL A 257 8.74 1.84 -13.87
C VAL A 257 8.20 3.23 -14.15
N ALA A 258 8.56 4.23 -13.36
CA ALA A 258 8.00 5.59 -13.41
C ALA A 258 9.04 6.72 -13.50
N GLY A 259 10.35 6.43 -13.40
CA GLY A 259 11.40 7.45 -13.33
C GLY A 259 11.48 8.38 -14.54
N GLY A 260 11.08 7.89 -15.72
CA GLY A 260 10.98 8.71 -16.94
C GLY A 260 9.67 9.53 -17.03
N HIS A 261 8.74 9.40 -16.11
CA HIS A 261 7.46 10.09 -16.12
C HIS A 261 7.41 11.17 -15.02
N ARG A 262 6.75 12.29 -15.32
CA ARG A 262 6.65 13.44 -14.40
C ARG A 262 6.11 13.08 -13.01
N VAL A 263 5.25 12.04 -12.90
CA VAL A 263 4.62 11.60 -11.66
C VAL A 263 5.64 11.24 -10.59
N TYR A 264 6.78 10.65 -10.98
CA TYR A 264 7.85 10.30 -10.05
C TYR A 264 8.58 11.54 -9.50
N GLY A 265 8.89 12.50 -10.37
CA GLY A 265 9.47 13.77 -9.95
C GLY A 265 8.51 14.64 -9.12
N ASP A 266 7.19 14.59 -9.41
CA ASP A 266 6.18 15.26 -8.60
C ASP A 266 6.11 14.67 -7.18
N MET A 267 6.22 13.35 -7.06
CA MET A 267 6.29 12.64 -5.78
C MET A 267 7.51 13.08 -4.96
N ILE A 268 8.71 13.10 -5.55
CA ILE A 268 9.95 13.53 -4.85
C ILE A 268 9.76 14.96 -4.30
N ARG A 269 9.30 15.90 -5.14
CA ARG A 269 9.05 17.29 -4.72
C ARG A 269 7.98 17.39 -3.63
N GLY A 270 6.96 16.55 -3.71
CA GLY A 270 5.89 16.51 -2.70
C GLY A 270 6.39 16.00 -1.35
N ILE A 271 7.25 14.97 -1.34
CA ILE A 271 7.86 14.46 -0.10
C ILE A 271 8.80 15.49 0.50
N ALA A 272 9.62 16.19 -0.32
CA ALA A 272 10.51 17.25 0.16
C ALA A 272 9.72 18.37 0.87
N ARG A 273 8.63 18.84 0.28
CA ARG A 273 7.75 19.84 0.91
C ARG A 273 7.14 19.33 2.22
N LEU A 274 6.71 18.07 2.27
CA LEU A 274 6.19 17.48 3.50
C LEU A 274 7.25 17.44 4.61
N ALA A 275 8.51 17.15 4.28
CA ALA A 275 9.60 17.19 5.26
C ALA A 275 9.85 18.61 5.80
N GLU A 276 9.68 19.65 4.95
CA GLU A 276 9.76 21.06 5.37
C GLU A 276 8.56 21.46 6.23
N ASP A 277 7.34 21.05 5.86
CA ASP A 277 6.09 21.42 6.55
C ASP A 277 5.95 20.71 7.92
N PHE A 278 6.56 19.52 8.06
CA PHE A 278 6.48 18.69 9.27
C PHE A 278 7.89 18.28 9.78
N PRO A 279 8.69 19.23 10.28
CA PRO A 279 10.08 18.96 10.67
C PRO A 279 10.24 17.99 11.85
N GLN A 280 9.17 17.71 12.60
CA GLN A 280 9.14 16.69 13.65
C GLN A 280 8.99 15.26 13.12
N ALA A 281 8.63 15.10 11.84
CA ALA A 281 8.54 13.78 11.21
C ALA A 281 9.92 13.33 10.73
N ASP A 282 10.48 12.31 11.39
CA ASP A 282 11.75 11.72 11.02
C ASP A 282 11.57 10.75 9.84
N LEU A 283 12.07 11.14 8.66
CA LEU A 283 12.04 10.32 7.45
C LEU A 283 12.84 9.03 7.59
N ALA A 284 13.88 8.98 8.45
CA ALA A 284 14.64 7.75 8.70
C ALA A 284 13.74 6.63 9.26
N LEU A 285 12.67 6.96 9.98
CA LEU A 285 11.66 6.00 10.44
C LEU A 285 10.78 5.42 9.33
N CYS A 286 10.92 5.94 8.11
CA CYS A 286 10.32 5.40 6.89
C CYS A 286 11.37 4.75 5.98
N GLY A 287 12.62 4.63 6.44
CA GLY A 287 13.75 4.03 5.72
C GLY A 287 14.49 4.98 4.79
N PHE A 288 14.18 6.28 4.80
CA PHE A 288 14.88 7.25 3.96
C PHE A 288 16.30 7.54 4.49
N PRO A 289 17.35 7.50 3.64
CA PRO A 289 18.67 7.97 4.02
C PRO A 289 18.72 9.51 4.07
N GLU A 290 19.77 10.07 4.64
CA GLU A 290 19.96 11.53 4.71
C GLU A 290 19.98 12.20 3.32
N ASP A 291 20.58 11.54 2.33
CA ASP A 291 20.72 11.99 0.94
C ASP A 291 19.59 11.46 0.01
N TRP A 292 18.45 11.08 0.56
CA TRP A 292 17.36 10.41 -0.14
C TRP A 292 16.91 11.10 -1.45
N GLU A 293 16.91 12.43 -1.49
CA GLU A 293 16.54 13.16 -2.71
C GLU A 293 17.50 12.89 -3.86
N ASP A 294 18.80 12.94 -3.57
CA ASP A 294 19.84 12.68 -4.56
C ASP A 294 19.82 11.21 -5.00
N VAL A 295 19.59 10.29 -4.06
CA VAL A 295 19.39 8.87 -4.36
C VAL A 295 18.20 8.68 -5.31
N LEU A 296 17.04 9.23 -5.00
CA LEU A 296 15.84 9.09 -5.86
C LEU A 296 15.99 9.78 -7.22
N LYS A 297 16.79 10.86 -7.32
CA LYS A 297 17.04 11.56 -8.58
C LYS A 297 18.05 10.83 -9.48
N ASN A 298 19.09 10.21 -8.88
CA ASN A 298 20.28 9.72 -9.61
C ASN A 298 20.38 8.19 -9.70
N ALA A 299 19.74 7.40 -8.81
CA ALA A 299 19.78 5.94 -8.79
C ALA A 299 19.21 5.26 -10.06
#